data_37f3c569cb082a487823ec15e003a951
#
_entry.id   37f3c569cb082a487823ec15e003a951
#
_cell.length_a   1.000
_cell.length_b   1.000
_cell.length_c   1.000
_cell.angle_alpha   90.00
_cell.angle_beta   90.00
_cell.angle_gamma   90.00
#
_symmetry.space_group_name_H-M   'P 1'
#
loop_
_entity.id
_entity.type
_entity.pdbx_description
1 polymer ?
#
loop_
_entity_poly.entity_id
_entity_poly.type
_entity_poly.pdbx_seq_one_letter_code
_entity_poly.pdbx_strand_id
1 'polypeptide(L)'
;MELLEAFLLFILAVIISSIIYHRFPNIPTAFIQIALGVALFILPIPLHFKFEPEVFMMAVIAPLLFVEGTHVSREKLLEYRKPVVLMAMGLVFTTVIGVGFFIHWIWPNLPMPAAFAIAAILCPTDAVAVSAITKGKVLPKGSMAILEGESLLNDAAGIISFKIAVTALVTGSFSAMNAIGQFLLSTFLGILVGAIIGALVVSLRVYLTSNKGLKDSNTLTFIQLLTPFVIYFIAEEVHASGIIAVVVAGLIHGLERDRLIRAQTELQMNYNQIWNTLSYALNGFVFVVLGYIVPEVILEIVRNEPQNLVFLIVVAFLIAFAIYIFRFIWVYVWFKDFYYPKNVEAYLDEEEETQPPKRSRYAFIMTLCGIHGTISLSMALTLPFIINGNQNFDHRNDLLFIASMMVLISLIFAQMILPFITPSEQQSHFKGMSYQSAKIFMIQHVIRTLKEKADTHKDIDYRPILNQYFNELSFLIDMESDDKNTKELHRLRDIAEDVETETLQQLIKQERITKKDLSDYRKVMELTQSFREMSFIEK
;
A
#
# COMPACT_ATOMS: atom_id res chain seq x y z
N MET A 1 5.50 -29.51 6.87
CA MET A 1 5.92 -28.93 8.15
C MET A 1 6.89 -27.77 7.88
N GLU A 2 7.98 -27.97 7.17
CA GLU A 2 9.03 -26.96 6.92
C GLU A 2 8.53 -25.64 6.31
N LEU A 3 7.60 -25.69 5.35
CA LEU A 3 6.99 -24.48 4.75
C LEU A 3 6.22 -23.64 5.79
N LEU A 4 5.46 -24.31 6.67
CA LEU A 4 4.69 -23.63 7.73
C LEU A 4 5.62 -23.00 8.77
N GLU A 5 6.69 -23.70 9.14
CA GLU A 5 7.70 -23.20 10.09
C GLU A 5 8.42 -21.97 9.53
N ALA A 6 8.84 -22.02 8.27
CA ALA A 6 9.44 -20.86 7.59
C ALA A 6 8.48 -19.66 7.53
N PHE A 7 7.23 -19.91 7.15
CA PHE A 7 6.21 -18.87 7.11
C PHE A 7 5.97 -18.22 8.48
N LEU A 8 5.85 -19.03 9.55
CA LEU A 8 5.68 -18.52 10.90
C LEU A 8 6.88 -17.69 11.38
N LEU A 9 8.11 -18.12 11.08
CA LEU A 9 9.31 -17.38 11.43
C LEU A 9 9.41 -16.05 10.67
N PHE A 10 9.04 -16.03 9.39
CA PHE A 10 9.02 -14.79 8.62
C PHE A 10 7.97 -13.81 9.13
N ILE A 11 6.76 -14.28 9.46
CA ILE A 11 5.72 -13.44 10.09
C ILE A 11 6.18 -12.95 11.47
N LEU A 12 6.82 -13.79 12.27
CA LEU A 12 7.39 -13.37 13.56
C LEU A 12 8.44 -12.26 13.37
N ALA A 13 9.30 -12.36 12.36
CA ALA A 13 10.25 -11.30 12.02
C ALA A 13 9.53 -9.99 11.63
N VAL A 14 8.41 -10.06 10.90
CA VAL A 14 7.59 -8.88 10.60
C VAL A 14 7.04 -8.24 11.88
N ILE A 15 6.55 -9.03 12.84
CA ILE A 15 6.08 -8.53 14.13
C ILE A 15 7.24 -7.85 14.90
N ILE A 16 8.40 -8.51 14.98
CA ILE A 16 9.59 -7.95 15.63
C ILE A 16 10.02 -6.63 14.95
N SER A 17 9.94 -6.55 13.61
CA SER A 17 10.26 -5.32 12.87
C SER A 17 9.37 -4.14 13.28
N SER A 18 8.09 -4.39 13.54
CA SER A 18 7.16 -3.37 14.02
C SER A 18 7.55 -2.85 15.41
N ILE A 19 7.92 -3.74 16.30
CA ILE A 19 8.38 -3.38 17.66
C ILE A 19 9.66 -2.54 17.58
N ILE A 20 10.62 -2.94 16.75
CA ILE A 20 11.87 -2.19 16.54
C ILE A 20 11.59 -0.82 15.93
N TYR A 21 10.72 -0.73 14.92
CA TYR A 21 10.33 0.53 14.30
C TYR A 21 9.72 1.52 15.30
N HIS A 22 8.91 1.02 16.23
CA HIS A 22 8.33 1.87 17.28
C HIS A 22 9.40 2.51 18.16
N ARG A 23 10.54 1.83 18.37
CA ARG A 23 11.68 2.35 19.14
C ARG A 23 12.61 3.24 18.30
N PHE A 24 12.71 2.98 16.98
CA PHE A 24 13.59 3.68 16.05
C PHE A 24 12.84 4.14 14.78
N PRO A 25 11.91 5.12 14.90
CA PRO A 25 11.04 5.51 13.80
C PRO A 25 11.74 6.17 12.61
N ASN A 26 13.00 6.56 12.77
CA ASN A 26 13.83 7.14 11.71
C ASN A 26 14.33 6.09 10.69
N ILE A 27 14.26 4.80 11.01
CA ILE A 27 14.68 3.71 10.13
C ILE A 27 13.42 3.14 9.46
N PRO A 28 13.30 3.20 8.12
CA PRO A 28 12.17 2.60 7.42
C PRO A 28 12.01 1.12 7.75
N THR A 29 10.76 0.68 7.93
CA THR A 29 10.44 -0.71 8.30
C THR A 29 11.02 -1.73 7.33
N ALA A 30 11.08 -1.43 6.02
CA ALA A 30 11.68 -2.30 5.02
C ALA A 30 13.14 -2.68 5.33
N PHE A 31 13.97 -1.72 5.79
CA PHE A 31 15.37 -2.01 6.17
C PHE A 31 15.44 -2.92 7.40
N ILE A 32 14.58 -2.70 8.39
CA ILE A 32 14.52 -3.55 9.59
C ILE A 32 14.11 -4.97 9.20
N GLN A 33 13.13 -5.12 8.32
CA GLN A 33 12.64 -6.40 7.82
C GLN A 33 13.71 -7.16 7.03
N ILE A 34 14.43 -6.46 6.14
CA ILE A 34 15.57 -7.05 5.41
C ILE A 34 16.66 -7.49 6.39
N ALA A 35 17.02 -6.65 7.37
CA ALA A 35 18.03 -6.99 8.37
C ALA A 35 17.64 -8.21 9.23
N LEU A 36 16.36 -8.33 9.59
CA LEU A 36 15.83 -9.51 10.28
C LEU A 36 15.85 -10.76 9.41
N GLY A 37 15.58 -10.63 8.10
CA GLY A 37 15.72 -11.72 7.14
C GLY A 37 17.17 -12.22 7.07
N VAL A 38 18.16 -11.31 7.01
CA VAL A 38 19.60 -11.65 7.08
C VAL A 38 19.93 -12.33 8.41
N ALA A 39 19.39 -11.83 9.53
CA ALA A 39 19.60 -12.44 10.83
C ALA A 39 19.04 -13.88 10.90
N LEU A 40 17.85 -14.13 10.34
CA LEU A 40 17.28 -15.47 10.22
C LEU A 40 18.15 -16.42 9.38
N PHE A 41 18.79 -15.93 8.31
CA PHE A 41 19.71 -16.72 7.52
C PHE A 41 20.98 -17.12 8.30
N ILE A 42 21.50 -16.23 9.16
CA ILE A 42 22.70 -16.48 9.97
C ILE A 42 22.41 -17.48 11.10
N LEU A 43 21.15 -17.53 11.57
CA LEU A 43 20.76 -18.49 12.62
C LEU A 43 20.82 -19.92 12.07
N PRO A 44 21.31 -20.90 12.87
CA PRO A 44 21.41 -22.29 12.41
C PRO A 44 20.03 -22.99 12.41
N ILE A 45 19.06 -22.39 11.78
CA ILE A 45 17.72 -22.95 11.60
C ILE A 45 17.66 -23.51 10.19
N PRO A 46 17.49 -24.83 9.98
CA PRO A 46 17.44 -25.42 8.66
C PRO A 46 16.08 -25.10 7.98
N LEU A 47 15.97 -23.91 7.41
CA LEU A 47 14.81 -23.52 6.63
C LEU A 47 15.02 -23.95 5.17
N HIS A 48 14.47 -25.10 4.79
CA HIS A 48 14.42 -25.53 3.38
C HIS A 48 13.13 -25.03 2.74
N PHE A 49 13.16 -23.79 2.28
CA PHE A 49 12.02 -23.15 1.65
C PHE A 49 12.10 -23.33 0.13
N LYS A 50 11.29 -24.21 -0.44
CA LYS A 50 11.08 -24.27 -1.88
C LYS A 50 10.02 -23.26 -2.27
N PHE A 51 10.45 -22.27 -3.00
CA PHE A 51 9.61 -21.20 -3.47
C PHE A 51 8.78 -21.68 -4.67
N GLU A 52 7.45 -21.72 -4.52
CA GLU A 52 6.53 -22.00 -5.63
C GLU A 52 5.99 -20.67 -6.18
N PRO A 53 6.40 -20.28 -7.39
CA PRO A 53 6.07 -18.98 -7.97
C PRO A 53 4.57 -18.70 -8.07
N GLU A 54 3.79 -19.70 -8.51
CA GLU A 54 2.35 -19.54 -8.71
C GLU A 54 1.61 -19.31 -7.39
N VAL A 55 1.97 -20.08 -6.35
CA VAL A 55 1.40 -19.91 -5.00
C VAL A 55 1.71 -18.53 -4.46
N PHE A 56 2.93 -18.06 -4.67
CA PHE A 56 3.34 -16.73 -4.18
C PHE A 56 2.59 -15.59 -4.91
N MET A 57 2.47 -15.68 -6.23
CA MET A 57 1.71 -14.71 -7.01
C MET A 57 0.25 -14.63 -6.56
N MET A 58 -0.38 -15.78 -6.30
CA MET A 58 -1.76 -15.84 -5.83
C MET A 58 -1.89 -15.41 -4.36
N ALA A 59 -1.01 -15.89 -3.47
CA ALA A 59 -1.17 -15.70 -2.03
C ALA A 59 -0.69 -14.34 -1.52
N VAL A 60 0.29 -13.74 -2.19
CA VAL A 60 0.93 -12.49 -1.75
C VAL A 60 0.63 -11.33 -2.70
N ILE A 61 0.91 -11.51 -4.00
CA ILE A 61 0.83 -10.39 -4.94
C ILE A 61 -0.60 -10.03 -5.29
N ALA A 62 -1.47 -11.01 -5.55
CA ALA A 62 -2.85 -10.73 -5.91
C ALA A 62 -3.60 -9.92 -4.81
N PRO A 63 -3.58 -10.29 -3.51
CA PRO A 63 -4.22 -9.48 -2.48
C PRO A 63 -3.57 -8.09 -2.32
N LEU A 64 -2.25 -7.94 -2.47
CA LEU A 64 -1.59 -6.63 -2.41
C LEU A 64 -2.09 -5.70 -3.52
N LEU A 65 -2.07 -6.16 -4.77
CA LEU A 65 -2.55 -5.38 -5.91
C LEU A 65 -4.05 -5.08 -5.86
N PHE A 66 -4.85 -5.99 -5.30
CA PHE A 66 -6.27 -5.73 -5.05
C PHE A 66 -6.46 -4.55 -4.10
N VAL A 67 -5.72 -4.53 -2.99
CA VAL A 67 -5.80 -3.44 -2.01
C VAL A 67 -5.33 -2.13 -2.61
N GLU A 68 -4.21 -2.12 -3.33
CA GLU A 68 -3.74 -0.93 -4.04
C GLU A 68 -4.82 -0.39 -4.99
N GLY A 69 -5.44 -1.27 -5.79
CA GLY A 69 -6.58 -0.91 -6.63
C GLY A 69 -7.75 -0.28 -5.88
N THR A 70 -8.04 -0.74 -4.65
CA THR A 70 -9.13 -0.16 -3.83
C THR A 70 -8.79 1.20 -3.22
N HIS A 71 -7.51 1.52 -3.02
CA HIS A 71 -7.08 2.75 -2.39
C HIS A 71 -6.87 3.91 -3.38
N VAL A 72 -6.67 3.62 -4.66
CA VAL A 72 -6.46 4.67 -5.67
C VAL A 72 -7.68 5.56 -5.81
N SER A 73 -7.50 6.86 -5.62
CA SER A 73 -8.56 7.85 -5.82
C SER A 73 -8.88 8.00 -7.32
N ARG A 74 -10.11 7.64 -7.69
CA ARG A 74 -10.57 7.73 -9.07
C ARG A 74 -10.52 9.16 -9.62
N GLU A 75 -10.89 10.15 -8.82
CA GLU A 75 -10.86 11.55 -9.21
C GLU A 75 -9.45 11.98 -9.59
N LYS A 76 -8.48 11.67 -8.73
CA LYS A 76 -7.06 11.93 -9.00
C LYS A 76 -6.54 11.13 -10.19
N LEU A 77 -6.93 9.85 -10.33
CA LEU A 77 -6.53 9.03 -11.47
C LEU A 77 -7.06 9.60 -12.80
N LEU A 78 -8.30 10.11 -12.83
CA LEU A 78 -8.88 10.73 -14.01
C LEU A 78 -8.26 12.12 -14.29
N GLU A 79 -7.97 12.89 -13.25
CA GLU A 79 -7.28 14.19 -13.35
C GLU A 79 -5.89 14.01 -13.94
N TYR A 80 -5.10 13.05 -13.40
CA TYR A 80 -3.71 12.79 -13.84
C TYR A 80 -3.59 11.65 -14.84
N ARG A 81 -4.67 11.23 -15.53
CA ARG A 81 -4.69 10.08 -16.45
C ARG A 81 -3.59 10.07 -17.50
N LYS A 82 -3.28 11.25 -18.09
CA LYS A 82 -2.24 11.35 -19.13
C LYS A 82 -0.84 11.08 -18.56
N PRO A 83 -0.37 11.78 -17.51
CA PRO A 83 0.92 11.48 -16.90
C PRO A 83 0.98 10.05 -16.34
N VAL A 84 -0.08 9.53 -15.75
CA VAL A 84 -0.13 8.16 -15.23
C VAL A 84 0.06 7.13 -16.35
N VAL A 85 -0.70 7.21 -17.44
CA VAL A 85 -0.55 6.28 -18.58
C VAL A 85 0.83 6.42 -19.23
N LEU A 86 1.34 7.65 -19.33
CA LEU A 86 2.65 7.91 -19.91
C LEU A 86 3.79 7.29 -19.08
N MET A 87 3.69 7.34 -17.74
CA MET A 87 4.64 6.70 -16.83
C MET A 87 4.46 5.18 -16.81
N ALA A 88 3.23 4.72 -16.64
CA ALA A 88 2.94 3.31 -16.44
C ALA A 88 3.11 2.44 -17.70
N MET A 89 2.87 3.00 -18.88
CA MET A 89 3.00 2.27 -20.16
C MET A 89 4.21 2.77 -20.95
N GLY A 90 4.26 4.09 -21.21
CA GLY A 90 5.31 4.67 -22.05
C GLY A 90 6.71 4.45 -21.49
N LEU A 91 6.91 4.77 -20.21
CA LEU A 91 8.20 4.58 -19.55
C LEU A 91 8.54 3.09 -19.41
N VAL A 92 7.57 2.23 -19.02
CA VAL A 92 7.81 0.79 -18.87
C VAL A 92 8.31 0.17 -20.17
N PHE A 93 7.57 0.34 -21.27
CA PHE A 93 8.00 -0.27 -22.55
C PHE A 93 9.32 0.29 -23.05
N THR A 94 9.54 1.60 -22.92
CA THR A 94 10.84 2.19 -23.31
C THR A 94 11.98 1.71 -22.43
N THR A 95 11.73 1.52 -21.13
CA THR A 95 12.73 0.98 -20.20
C THR A 95 13.01 -0.49 -20.48
N VAL A 96 11.98 -1.33 -20.64
CA VAL A 96 12.16 -2.76 -21.00
C VAL A 96 13.01 -2.89 -22.27
N ILE A 97 12.67 -2.15 -23.30
CA ILE A 97 13.40 -2.21 -24.57
C ILE A 97 14.81 -1.62 -24.43
N GLY A 98 14.93 -0.39 -23.95
CA GLY A 98 16.21 0.31 -23.87
C GLY A 98 17.19 -0.32 -22.89
N VAL A 99 16.73 -0.64 -21.68
CA VAL A 99 17.58 -1.28 -20.66
C VAL A 99 17.84 -2.74 -21.01
N GLY A 100 16.86 -3.47 -21.61
CA GLY A 100 17.08 -4.84 -22.08
C GLY A 100 18.20 -4.92 -23.12
N PHE A 101 18.22 -4.05 -24.12
CA PHE A 101 19.34 -3.96 -25.07
C PHE A 101 20.64 -3.52 -24.40
N PHE A 102 20.59 -2.57 -23.47
CA PHE A 102 21.76 -2.11 -22.72
C PHE A 102 22.37 -3.25 -21.90
N ILE A 103 21.55 -4.06 -21.20
CA ILE A 103 22.02 -5.21 -20.44
C ILE A 103 22.67 -6.25 -21.35
N HIS A 104 22.05 -6.57 -22.49
CA HIS A 104 22.65 -7.51 -23.44
C HIS A 104 23.96 -6.98 -24.05
N TRP A 105 24.09 -5.67 -24.20
CA TRP A 105 25.33 -5.04 -24.66
C TRP A 105 26.46 -5.13 -23.64
N ILE A 106 26.18 -4.88 -22.35
CA ILE A 106 27.20 -4.98 -21.29
C ILE A 106 27.49 -6.42 -20.85
N TRP A 107 26.55 -7.33 -21.09
CA TRP A 107 26.65 -8.75 -20.75
C TRP A 107 26.25 -9.64 -21.93
N PRO A 108 27.11 -9.77 -22.96
CA PRO A 108 26.78 -10.50 -24.20
C PRO A 108 26.50 -12.00 -24.01
N ASN A 109 27.05 -12.61 -22.95
CA ASN A 109 26.83 -14.02 -22.65
C ASN A 109 25.43 -14.31 -22.08
N LEU A 110 24.74 -13.27 -21.59
CA LEU A 110 23.37 -13.43 -21.11
C LEU A 110 22.42 -13.55 -22.30
N PRO A 111 21.56 -14.60 -22.36
CA PRO A 111 20.54 -14.71 -23.41
C PRO A 111 19.69 -13.44 -23.51
N MET A 112 19.45 -12.97 -24.72
CA MET A 112 18.68 -11.75 -24.95
C MET A 112 17.29 -11.75 -24.25
N PRO A 113 16.48 -12.84 -24.26
CA PRO A 113 15.24 -12.87 -23.51
C PRO A 113 15.44 -12.71 -21.99
N ALA A 114 16.57 -13.21 -21.43
CA ALA A 114 16.88 -13.04 -20.02
C ALA A 114 17.23 -11.58 -19.68
N ALA A 115 17.91 -10.87 -20.60
CA ALA A 115 18.16 -9.43 -20.45
C ALA A 115 16.86 -8.61 -20.47
N PHE A 116 15.89 -8.97 -21.31
CA PHE A 116 14.57 -8.35 -21.29
C PHE A 116 13.75 -8.74 -20.05
N ALA A 117 13.90 -9.98 -19.57
CA ALA A 117 13.22 -10.43 -18.35
C ALA A 117 13.68 -9.61 -17.14
N ILE A 118 15.00 -9.42 -16.95
CA ILE A 118 15.50 -8.59 -15.83
C ILE A 118 15.10 -7.11 -16.01
N ALA A 119 15.12 -6.57 -17.23
CA ALA A 119 14.64 -5.22 -17.48
C ALA A 119 13.16 -5.06 -17.11
N ALA A 120 12.31 -6.05 -17.40
CA ALA A 120 10.91 -6.06 -17.01
C ALA A 120 10.70 -6.20 -15.49
N ILE A 121 11.50 -7.04 -14.81
CA ILE A 121 11.52 -7.16 -13.34
C ILE A 121 11.80 -5.82 -12.66
N LEU A 122 12.63 -4.99 -13.29
CA LEU A 122 13.06 -3.69 -12.74
C LEU A 122 12.18 -2.51 -13.19
N CYS A 123 11.01 -2.76 -13.79
CA CYS A 123 10.06 -1.70 -14.13
C CYS A 123 9.06 -1.36 -13.02
N PRO A 124 8.52 -2.33 -12.26
CA PRO A 124 7.61 -2.05 -11.15
C PRO A 124 8.21 -1.13 -10.10
N THR A 125 7.39 -0.18 -9.61
CA THR A 125 7.80 0.79 -8.59
C THR A 125 6.81 0.77 -7.42
N ASP A 126 7.28 1.10 -6.22
CA ASP A 126 6.54 1.00 -4.97
C ASP A 126 6.19 2.38 -4.42
N ALA A 127 4.97 2.84 -4.67
CA ALA A 127 4.45 4.11 -4.15
C ALA A 127 4.29 4.10 -2.62
N VAL A 128 4.09 2.92 -2.00
CA VAL A 128 3.97 2.77 -0.54
C VAL A 128 5.32 3.04 0.11
N ALA A 129 6.40 2.50 -0.45
CA ALA A 129 7.77 2.80 0.01
C ALA A 129 8.10 4.29 -0.12
N VAL A 130 7.70 4.94 -1.22
CA VAL A 130 7.85 6.40 -1.39
C VAL A 130 7.12 7.16 -0.30
N SER A 131 5.86 6.83 -0.04
CA SER A 131 5.03 7.45 1.00
C SER A 131 5.67 7.32 2.39
N ALA A 132 6.20 6.14 2.71
CA ALA A 132 6.89 5.90 3.99
C ALA A 132 8.16 6.75 4.16
N ILE A 133 8.98 6.87 3.10
CA ILE A 133 10.24 7.63 3.13
C ILE A 133 9.99 9.15 3.14
N THR A 134 8.92 9.60 2.48
CA THR A 134 8.57 11.03 2.39
C THR A 134 7.60 11.49 3.47
N LYS A 135 7.35 10.69 4.49
CA LYS A 135 6.49 11.06 5.63
C LYS A 135 6.98 12.36 6.29
N GLY A 136 6.08 13.35 6.44
CA GLY A 136 6.44 14.68 6.96
C GLY A 136 7.23 15.55 5.97
N LYS A 137 7.23 15.21 4.68
CA LYS A 137 7.83 15.98 3.59
C LYS A 137 6.78 16.32 2.53
N VAL A 138 6.95 17.47 1.89
CA VAL A 138 6.04 17.92 0.84
C VAL A 138 6.61 17.54 -0.53
N LEU A 139 5.94 16.63 -1.21
CA LEU A 139 6.20 16.35 -2.62
C LEU A 139 5.51 17.42 -3.50
N PRO A 140 6.02 17.68 -4.71
CA PRO A 140 5.35 18.58 -5.65
C PRO A 140 3.89 18.16 -5.88
N LYS A 141 2.99 19.15 -6.05
CA LYS A 141 1.54 18.92 -6.19
C LYS A 141 1.26 17.86 -7.27
N GLY A 142 0.40 16.90 -6.97
CA GLY A 142 0.02 15.81 -7.87
C GLY A 142 1.04 14.68 -8.01
N SER A 143 2.29 14.84 -7.52
CA SER A 143 3.33 13.79 -7.67
C SER A 143 2.91 12.47 -7.05
N MET A 144 2.35 12.48 -5.84
CA MET A 144 1.94 11.24 -5.16
C MET A 144 0.82 10.54 -5.91
N ALA A 145 -0.19 11.28 -6.40
CA ALA A 145 -1.27 10.71 -7.21
C ALA A 145 -0.77 10.10 -8.53
N ILE A 146 0.23 10.72 -9.15
CA ILE A 146 0.87 10.18 -10.36
C ILE A 146 1.65 8.90 -10.02
N LEU A 147 2.40 8.88 -8.92
CA LEU A 147 3.17 7.72 -8.47
C LEU A 147 2.29 6.54 -8.06
N GLU A 148 1.19 6.79 -7.34
CA GLU A 148 0.20 5.77 -7.00
C GLU A 148 -0.46 5.17 -8.26
N GLY A 149 -0.84 6.02 -9.21
CA GLY A 149 -1.41 5.56 -10.48
C GLY A 149 -0.38 4.87 -11.39
N GLU A 150 0.87 5.33 -11.38
CA GLU A 150 1.99 4.70 -12.06
C GLU A 150 2.23 3.30 -11.49
N SER A 151 2.43 3.17 -10.16
CA SER A 151 2.70 1.92 -9.46
C SER A 151 1.66 0.86 -9.80
N LEU A 152 0.38 1.20 -9.70
CA LEU A 152 -0.71 0.25 -9.98
C LEU A 152 -0.67 -0.32 -11.41
N LEU A 153 -0.35 0.51 -12.41
CA LEU A 153 -0.42 0.11 -13.81
C LEU A 153 0.93 -0.42 -14.35
N ASN A 154 2.08 0.10 -13.86
CA ASN A 154 3.39 -0.37 -14.29
C ASN A 154 3.68 -1.79 -13.78
N ASP A 155 3.13 -2.18 -12.62
CA ASP A 155 3.22 -3.53 -12.10
C ASP A 155 2.62 -4.54 -13.08
N ALA A 156 1.39 -4.27 -13.54
CA ALA A 156 0.74 -5.10 -14.55
C ALA A 156 1.55 -5.14 -15.86
N ALA A 157 2.01 -3.98 -16.35
CA ALA A 157 2.80 -3.90 -17.59
C ALA A 157 4.16 -4.61 -17.46
N GLY A 158 4.84 -4.47 -16.31
CA GLY A 158 6.10 -5.15 -15.98
C GLY A 158 5.93 -6.66 -15.95
N ILE A 159 4.93 -7.17 -15.22
CA ILE A 159 4.67 -8.61 -15.09
C ILE A 159 4.34 -9.25 -16.44
N ILE A 160 3.54 -8.60 -17.29
CA ILE A 160 3.23 -9.16 -18.60
C ILE A 160 4.47 -9.14 -19.50
N SER A 161 5.24 -8.03 -19.50
CA SER A 161 6.51 -7.96 -20.23
C SER A 161 7.49 -9.05 -19.78
N PHE A 162 7.54 -9.32 -18.48
CA PHE A 162 8.32 -10.39 -17.89
C PHE A 162 7.83 -11.78 -18.35
N LYS A 163 6.51 -12.07 -18.27
CA LYS A 163 5.94 -13.35 -18.74
C LYS A 163 6.30 -13.60 -20.22
N ILE A 164 6.24 -12.56 -21.07
CA ILE A 164 6.64 -12.66 -22.49
C ILE A 164 8.12 -13.01 -22.61
N ALA A 165 8.99 -12.30 -21.89
CA ALA A 165 10.43 -12.51 -21.95
C ALA A 165 10.81 -13.92 -21.42
N VAL A 166 10.19 -14.38 -20.32
CA VAL A 166 10.38 -15.73 -19.78
C VAL A 166 9.87 -16.80 -20.75
N THR A 167 8.72 -16.59 -21.39
CA THR A 167 8.22 -17.54 -22.42
C THR A 167 9.22 -17.66 -23.56
N ALA A 168 9.77 -16.54 -24.04
CA ALA A 168 10.81 -16.55 -25.07
C ALA A 168 12.10 -17.26 -24.60
N LEU A 169 12.47 -17.10 -23.31
CA LEU A 169 13.61 -17.76 -22.70
C LEU A 169 13.40 -19.28 -22.60
N VAL A 170 12.22 -19.73 -22.19
CA VAL A 170 11.88 -21.15 -22.01
C VAL A 170 11.69 -21.87 -23.33
N THR A 171 11.08 -21.21 -24.32
CA THR A 171 10.79 -21.81 -25.63
C THR A 171 11.94 -21.69 -26.65
N GLY A 172 12.92 -20.83 -26.37
CA GLY A 172 14.03 -20.53 -27.29
C GLY A 172 13.61 -19.79 -28.56
N SER A 173 12.34 -19.38 -28.68
CA SER A 173 11.79 -18.70 -29.84
C SER A 173 11.04 -17.42 -29.44
N PHE A 174 11.32 -16.32 -30.14
CA PHE A 174 10.63 -15.05 -29.94
C PHE A 174 9.93 -14.61 -31.23
N SER A 175 8.64 -14.37 -31.15
CA SER A 175 7.85 -13.74 -32.20
C SER A 175 7.18 -12.50 -31.63
N ALA A 176 7.62 -11.32 -32.09
CA ALA A 176 7.06 -10.05 -31.62
C ALA A 176 5.55 -9.94 -31.86
N MET A 177 5.06 -10.45 -33.02
CA MET A 177 3.63 -10.41 -33.33
C MET A 177 2.82 -11.29 -32.38
N ASN A 178 3.29 -12.51 -32.08
CA ASN A 178 2.63 -13.40 -31.14
C ASN A 178 2.70 -12.84 -29.71
N ALA A 179 3.82 -12.25 -29.34
CA ALA A 179 4.00 -11.62 -28.01
C ALA A 179 3.00 -10.46 -27.82
N ILE A 180 2.89 -9.56 -28.80
CA ILE A 180 1.93 -8.44 -28.77
C ILE A 180 0.49 -8.99 -28.76
N GLY A 181 0.19 -9.97 -29.60
CA GLY A 181 -1.14 -10.59 -29.65
C GLY A 181 -1.55 -11.21 -28.32
N GLN A 182 -0.67 -12.01 -27.72
CA GLN A 182 -0.90 -12.63 -26.40
C GLN A 182 -1.02 -11.56 -25.30
N PHE A 183 -0.16 -10.54 -25.33
CA PHE A 183 -0.25 -9.42 -24.39
C PHE A 183 -1.63 -8.74 -24.44
N LEU A 184 -2.07 -8.33 -25.63
CA LEU A 184 -3.35 -7.65 -25.81
C LEU A 184 -4.53 -8.55 -25.42
N LEU A 185 -4.51 -9.81 -25.82
CA LEU A 185 -5.57 -10.77 -25.50
C LEU A 185 -5.65 -11.05 -24.00
N SER A 186 -4.53 -11.36 -23.36
CA SER A 186 -4.45 -11.65 -21.93
C SER A 186 -4.85 -10.43 -21.10
N THR A 187 -4.43 -9.22 -21.51
CA THR A 187 -4.82 -7.95 -20.89
C THR A 187 -6.32 -7.71 -21.01
N PHE A 188 -6.86 -7.83 -22.23
CA PHE A 188 -8.29 -7.60 -22.50
C PHE A 188 -9.18 -8.58 -21.71
N LEU A 189 -8.84 -9.87 -21.74
CA LEU A 189 -9.54 -10.90 -20.98
C LEU A 189 -9.42 -10.65 -19.48
N GLY A 190 -8.25 -10.25 -18.99
CA GLY A 190 -8.04 -9.88 -17.58
C GLY A 190 -8.94 -8.72 -17.14
N ILE A 191 -9.01 -7.64 -17.93
CA ILE A 191 -9.92 -6.52 -17.67
C ILE A 191 -11.38 -7.00 -17.62
N LEU A 192 -11.77 -7.84 -18.57
CA LEU A 192 -13.16 -8.32 -18.68
C LEU A 192 -13.54 -9.22 -17.50
N VAL A 193 -12.70 -10.19 -17.15
CA VAL A 193 -12.89 -11.08 -15.99
C VAL A 193 -12.94 -10.28 -14.70
N GLY A 194 -11.97 -9.38 -14.48
CA GLY A 194 -11.91 -8.54 -13.29
C GLY A 194 -13.12 -7.62 -13.17
N ALA A 195 -13.58 -7.05 -14.29
CA ALA A 195 -14.76 -6.19 -14.32
C ALA A 195 -16.05 -6.96 -14.01
N ILE A 196 -16.25 -8.11 -14.64
CA ILE A 196 -17.47 -8.92 -14.46
C ILE A 196 -17.53 -9.47 -13.03
N ILE A 197 -16.48 -10.16 -12.58
CA ILE A 197 -16.49 -10.81 -11.26
C ILE A 197 -16.46 -9.76 -10.17
N GLY A 198 -15.65 -8.70 -10.30
CA GLY A 198 -15.62 -7.58 -9.37
C GLY A 198 -17.00 -6.93 -9.21
N ALA A 199 -17.67 -6.63 -10.31
CA ALA A 199 -19.04 -6.07 -10.28
C ALA A 199 -20.06 -7.04 -9.69
N LEU A 200 -19.95 -8.35 -9.97
CA LEU A 200 -20.82 -9.37 -9.38
C LEU A 200 -20.65 -9.44 -7.86
N VAL A 201 -19.42 -9.46 -7.36
CA VAL A 201 -19.15 -9.50 -5.91
C VAL A 201 -19.65 -8.23 -5.23
N VAL A 202 -19.40 -7.05 -5.80
CA VAL A 202 -19.95 -5.78 -5.30
C VAL A 202 -21.48 -5.81 -5.27
N SER A 203 -22.12 -6.24 -6.37
CA SER A 203 -23.58 -6.34 -6.46
C SER A 203 -24.14 -7.32 -5.44
N LEU A 204 -23.48 -8.47 -5.22
CA LEU A 204 -23.84 -9.46 -4.20
C LEU A 204 -23.79 -8.84 -2.80
N ARG A 205 -22.71 -8.14 -2.46
CA ARG A 205 -22.55 -7.49 -1.15
C ARG A 205 -23.63 -6.42 -0.92
N VAL A 206 -23.88 -5.58 -1.92
CA VAL A 206 -24.95 -4.56 -1.87
C VAL A 206 -26.33 -5.22 -1.70
N TYR A 207 -26.61 -6.29 -2.45
CA TYR A 207 -27.86 -7.03 -2.33
C TYR A 207 -28.05 -7.65 -0.94
N LEU A 208 -27.02 -8.30 -0.40
CA LEU A 208 -27.06 -8.89 0.94
C LEU A 208 -27.31 -7.83 2.02
N THR A 209 -26.67 -6.69 1.91
CA THR A 209 -26.77 -5.59 2.87
C THR A 209 -28.10 -4.87 2.77
N SER A 210 -28.53 -4.50 1.55
CA SER A 210 -29.71 -3.67 1.32
C SER A 210 -31.02 -4.48 1.40
N ASN A 211 -31.09 -5.61 0.68
CA ASN A 211 -32.35 -6.34 0.51
C ASN A 211 -32.56 -7.44 1.56
N LYS A 212 -31.50 -8.06 2.05
CA LYS A 212 -31.59 -9.12 3.06
C LYS A 212 -31.33 -8.65 4.48
N GLY A 213 -30.93 -7.38 4.66
CA GLY A 213 -30.66 -6.80 5.96
C GLY A 213 -29.50 -7.50 6.70
N LEU A 214 -28.56 -8.13 5.97
CA LEU A 214 -27.42 -8.78 6.57
C LEU A 214 -26.51 -7.71 7.17
N LYS A 215 -26.51 -7.64 8.50
CA LYS A 215 -25.68 -6.70 9.28
C LYS A 215 -24.37 -7.35 9.76
N ASP A 216 -24.14 -8.62 9.43
CA ASP A 216 -22.93 -9.31 9.85
C ASP A 216 -21.72 -8.80 9.04
N SER A 217 -20.93 -7.96 9.71
CA SER A 217 -19.71 -7.38 9.19
C SER A 217 -18.67 -8.45 8.81
N ASN A 218 -18.61 -9.56 9.55
CA ASN A 218 -17.61 -10.61 9.32
C ASN A 218 -17.86 -11.30 7.98
N THR A 219 -19.09 -11.73 7.68
CA THR A 219 -19.42 -12.38 6.42
C THR A 219 -19.10 -11.50 5.22
N LEU A 220 -19.44 -10.20 5.27
CA LEU A 220 -19.17 -9.26 4.19
C LEU A 220 -17.66 -9.01 4.00
N THR A 221 -16.91 -8.99 5.09
CA THR A 221 -15.45 -8.85 5.05
C THR A 221 -14.78 -10.12 4.50
N PHE A 222 -15.26 -11.31 4.88
CA PHE A 222 -14.75 -12.58 4.33
C PHE A 222 -14.98 -12.71 2.82
N ILE A 223 -16.16 -12.31 2.32
CA ILE A 223 -16.44 -12.28 0.88
C ILE A 223 -15.38 -11.42 0.17
N GLN A 224 -15.08 -10.25 0.72
CA GLN A 224 -14.11 -9.34 0.10
C GLN A 224 -12.67 -9.84 0.24
N LEU A 225 -12.31 -10.44 1.37
CA LEU A 225 -10.99 -11.02 1.59
C LEU A 225 -10.69 -12.17 0.60
N LEU A 226 -11.71 -12.98 0.29
CA LEU A 226 -11.59 -14.08 -0.65
C LEU A 226 -11.56 -13.62 -2.12
N THR A 227 -12.08 -12.45 -2.40
CA THR A 227 -12.27 -11.92 -3.77
C THR A 227 -10.99 -11.95 -4.62
N PRO A 228 -9.83 -11.41 -4.19
CA PRO A 228 -8.63 -11.40 -5.03
C PRO A 228 -8.14 -12.80 -5.40
N PHE A 229 -8.24 -13.76 -4.50
CA PHE A 229 -7.83 -15.14 -4.75
C PHE A 229 -8.71 -15.81 -5.80
N VAL A 230 -10.03 -15.67 -5.65
CA VAL A 230 -11.01 -16.25 -6.59
C VAL A 230 -10.86 -15.63 -7.99
N ILE A 231 -10.69 -14.31 -8.07
CA ILE A 231 -10.53 -13.62 -9.34
C ILE A 231 -9.23 -14.00 -10.02
N TYR A 232 -8.13 -14.07 -9.26
CA TYR A 232 -6.84 -14.50 -9.79
C TYR A 232 -6.93 -15.91 -10.38
N PHE A 233 -7.48 -16.86 -9.61
CA PHE A 233 -7.63 -18.25 -10.01
C PHE A 233 -8.49 -18.38 -11.28
N ILE A 234 -9.68 -17.77 -11.31
CA ILE A 234 -10.57 -17.83 -12.48
C ILE A 234 -9.91 -17.21 -13.72
N ALA A 235 -9.19 -16.11 -13.56
CA ALA A 235 -8.54 -15.44 -14.69
C ALA A 235 -7.42 -16.29 -15.29
N GLU A 236 -6.56 -16.91 -14.45
CA GLU A 236 -5.49 -17.81 -14.95
C GLU A 236 -6.07 -19.06 -15.64
N GLU A 237 -7.18 -19.64 -15.14
CA GLU A 237 -7.87 -20.77 -15.77
C GLU A 237 -8.40 -20.46 -17.18
N VAL A 238 -8.80 -19.22 -17.43
CA VAL A 238 -9.24 -18.80 -18.77
C VAL A 238 -8.10 -18.17 -19.60
N HIS A 239 -6.85 -18.37 -19.21
CA HIS A 239 -5.65 -17.81 -19.85
C HIS A 239 -5.65 -16.27 -19.94
N ALA A 240 -6.37 -15.61 -19.04
CA ALA A 240 -6.32 -14.18 -18.85
C ALA A 240 -5.22 -13.80 -17.86
N SER A 241 -4.87 -12.51 -17.78
CA SER A 241 -3.95 -12.06 -16.74
C SER A 241 -4.67 -11.97 -15.41
N GLY A 242 -4.37 -12.89 -14.46
CA GLY A 242 -4.90 -12.88 -13.10
C GLY A 242 -4.61 -11.58 -12.37
N ILE A 243 -3.44 -11.01 -12.59
CA ILE A 243 -3.00 -9.75 -11.98
C ILE A 243 -3.85 -8.57 -12.45
N ILE A 244 -4.03 -8.42 -13.77
CA ILE A 244 -4.89 -7.35 -14.31
C ILE A 244 -6.33 -7.53 -13.83
N ALA A 245 -6.83 -8.75 -13.80
CA ALA A 245 -8.17 -9.02 -13.32
C ALA A 245 -8.36 -8.58 -11.85
N VAL A 246 -7.39 -8.87 -11.00
CA VAL A 246 -7.41 -8.48 -9.58
C VAL A 246 -7.33 -6.96 -9.41
N VAL A 247 -6.45 -6.28 -10.15
CA VAL A 247 -6.34 -4.81 -10.13
C VAL A 247 -7.64 -4.14 -10.54
N VAL A 248 -8.24 -4.58 -11.65
CA VAL A 248 -9.53 -4.05 -12.15
C VAL A 248 -10.65 -4.28 -11.15
N ALA A 249 -10.70 -5.45 -10.54
CA ALA A 249 -11.67 -5.73 -9.48
C ALA A 249 -11.45 -4.84 -8.25
N GLY A 250 -10.20 -4.60 -7.86
CA GLY A 250 -9.85 -3.65 -6.80
C GLY A 250 -10.36 -2.24 -7.08
N LEU A 251 -10.14 -1.73 -8.30
CA LEU A 251 -10.69 -0.43 -8.73
C LEU A 251 -12.22 -0.37 -8.64
N ILE A 252 -12.92 -1.46 -9.00
CA ILE A 252 -14.38 -1.53 -8.91
C ILE A 252 -14.84 -1.52 -7.45
N HIS A 253 -14.17 -2.24 -6.56
CA HIS A 253 -14.45 -2.23 -5.13
C HIS A 253 -14.17 -0.86 -4.50
N GLY A 254 -13.16 -0.13 -4.98
CA GLY A 254 -12.91 1.27 -4.61
C GLY A 254 -14.11 2.19 -4.91
N LEU A 255 -14.82 1.95 -6.04
CA LEU A 255 -16.03 2.69 -6.38
C LEU A 255 -17.21 2.44 -5.43
N GLU A 256 -17.35 1.20 -4.94
CA GLU A 256 -18.36 0.84 -3.94
C GLU A 256 -18.05 1.58 -2.62
N ARG A 257 -16.80 1.57 -2.19
CA ARG A 257 -16.35 2.24 -0.97
C ARG A 257 -16.80 3.70 -0.95
N ASP A 258 -16.58 4.43 -2.03
CA ASP A 258 -16.91 5.85 -2.13
C ASP A 258 -18.43 6.11 -2.04
N ARG A 259 -19.26 5.12 -2.43
CA ARG A 259 -20.73 5.19 -2.32
C ARG A 259 -21.26 4.79 -0.95
N LEU A 260 -20.63 3.82 -0.28
CA LEU A 260 -21.07 3.29 1.03
C LEU A 260 -20.61 4.15 2.21
N ILE A 261 -19.67 5.07 2.05
CA ILE A 261 -19.16 5.97 3.10
C ILE A 261 -20.30 6.65 3.90
N ARG A 262 -21.46 6.83 3.31
CA ARG A 262 -22.60 7.50 3.95
C ARG A 262 -23.48 6.59 4.82
N ALA A 263 -23.35 5.27 4.73
CA ALA A 263 -24.34 4.34 5.30
C ALA A 263 -23.80 3.39 6.38
N GLN A 264 -22.50 3.03 6.40
CA GLN A 264 -21.99 1.97 7.30
C GLN A 264 -20.52 2.20 7.70
N THR A 265 -20.29 3.13 8.59
CA THR A 265 -18.95 3.49 9.10
C THR A 265 -18.23 2.28 9.74
N GLU A 266 -18.94 1.44 10.50
CA GLU A 266 -18.39 0.27 11.19
C GLU A 266 -17.83 -0.80 10.23
N LEU A 267 -18.58 -1.12 9.17
CA LEU A 267 -18.14 -2.08 8.14
C LEU A 267 -16.85 -1.61 7.46
N GLN A 268 -16.74 -0.31 7.21
CA GLN A 268 -15.60 0.28 6.54
C GLN A 268 -14.37 0.35 7.44
N MET A 269 -14.54 0.63 8.73
CA MET A 269 -13.44 0.63 9.70
C MET A 269 -12.85 -0.78 9.82
N ASN A 270 -13.68 -1.80 10.01
CA ASN A 270 -13.24 -3.20 10.10
C ASN A 270 -12.53 -3.65 8.83
N TYR A 271 -13.07 -3.31 7.66
CA TYR A 271 -12.47 -3.59 6.37
C TYR A 271 -11.08 -2.96 6.23
N ASN A 272 -10.96 -1.67 6.45
CA ASN A 272 -9.69 -0.96 6.32
C ASN A 272 -8.65 -1.52 7.30
N GLN A 273 -9.05 -1.83 8.53
CA GLN A 273 -8.15 -2.39 9.54
C GLN A 273 -7.59 -3.76 9.12
N ILE A 274 -8.44 -4.66 8.64
CA ILE A 274 -8.02 -6.00 8.20
C ILE A 274 -7.07 -5.90 7.01
N TRP A 275 -7.42 -5.10 6.00
CA TRP A 275 -6.59 -4.94 4.82
C TRP A 275 -5.27 -4.22 5.09
N ASN A 276 -5.26 -3.21 5.93
CA ASN A 276 -4.02 -2.54 6.34
C ASN A 276 -3.09 -3.51 7.07
N THR A 277 -3.64 -4.33 7.98
CA THR A 277 -2.86 -5.34 8.70
C THR A 277 -2.32 -6.42 7.76
N LEU A 278 -3.17 -6.93 6.85
CA LEU A 278 -2.77 -7.95 5.88
C LEU A 278 -1.71 -7.41 4.91
N SER A 279 -1.91 -6.21 4.35
CA SER A 279 -0.93 -5.58 3.46
C SER A 279 0.40 -5.34 4.15
N TYR A 280 0.38 -4.87 5.40
CA TYR A 280 1.59 -4.72 6.20
C TYR A 280 2.32 -6.07 6.39
N ALA A 281 1.57 -7.12 6.73
CA ALA A 281 2.14 -8.45 6.93
C ALA A 281 2.72 -9.04 5.62
N LEU A 282 2.00 -8.91 4.51
CA LEU A 282 2.44 -9.43 3.21
C LEU A 282 3.64 -8.66 2.66
N ASN A 283 3.64 -7.32 2.70
CA ASN A 283 4.79 -6.51 2.31
C ASN A 283 6.01 -6.83 3.17
N GLY A 284 5.80 -6.89 4.50
CA GLY A 284 6.87 -7.23 5.43
C GLY A 284 7.44 -8.63 5.20
N PHE A 285 6.57 -9.60 4.92
CA PHE A 285 6.97 -10.96 4.56
C PHE A 285 7.93 -10.97 3.36
N VAL A 286 7.59 -10.23 2.29
CA VAL A 286 8.44 -10.16 1.09
C VAL A 286 9.81 -9.54 1.40
N PHE A 287 9.89 -8.47 2.21
CA PHE A 287 11.17 -7.87 2.59
C PHE A 287 12.01 -8.78 3.51
N VAL A 288 11.37 -9.55 4.40
CA VAL A 288 12.07 -10.55 5.22
C VAL A 288 12.61 -11.67 4.34
N VAL A 289 11.81 -12.16 3.39
CA VAL A 289 12.24 -13.16 2.39
C VAL A 289 13.42 -12.64 1.56
N LEU A 290 13.38 -11.37 1.14
CA LEU A 290 14.53 -10.73 0.48
C LEU A 290 15.80 -10.82 1.33
N GLY A 291 15.69 -10.41 2.59
CA GLY A 291 16.80 -10.45 3.54
C GLY A 291 17.34 -11.86 3.77
N TYR A 292 16.50 -12.88 3.72
CA TYR A 292 16.90 -14.29 3.86
C TYR A 292 17.58 -14.84 2.60
N ILE A 293 17.03 -14.56 1.40
CA ILE A 293 17.50 -15.13 0.14
C ILE A 293 18.79 -14.47 -0.36
N VAL A 294 18.97 -13.16 -0.15
CA VAL A 294 20.15 -12.44 -0.67
C VAL A 294 21.48 -13.02 -0.18
N PRO A 295 21.68 -13.27 1.13
CA PRO A 295 22.92 -13.91 1.60
C PRO A 295 23.11 -15.32 1.05
N GLU A 296 22.02 -16.11 0.89
CA GLU A 296 22.08 -17.46 0.30
C GLU A 296 22.61 -17.40 -1.14
N VAL A 297 22.03 -16.53 -1.97
CA VAL A 297 22.45 -16.31 -3.35
C VAL A 297 23.90 -15.82 -3.43
N ILE A 298 24.31 -14.88 -2.56
CA ILE A 298 25.70 -14.40 -2.49
C ILE A 298 26.66 -15.55 -2.18
N LEU A 299 26.33 -16.39 -1.19
CA LEU A 299 27.17 -17.51 -0.82
C LEU A 299 27.28 -18.55 -1.95
N GLU A 300 26.19 -18.78 -2.69
CA GLU A 300 26.20 -19.68 -3.83
C GLU A 300 27.07 -19.14 -4.97
N ILE A 301 26.95 -17.86 -5.31
CA ILE A 301 27.81 -17.19 -6.31
C ILE A 301 29.29 -17.26 -5.89
N VAL A 302 29.60 -16.94 -4.63
CA VAL A 302 30.98 -16.95 -4.12
C VAL A 302 31.57 -18.37 -4.11
N ARG A 303 30.76 -19.41 -3.86
CA ARG A 303 31.23 -20.81 -3.88
C ARG A 303 31.49 -21.30 -5.28
N ASN A 304 30.64 -20.95 -6.24
CA ASN A 304 30.72 -21.44 -7.61
C ASN A 304 31.75 -20.62 -8.44
N GLU A 305 31.65 -19.29 -8.39
CA GLU A 305 32.43 -18.39 -9.22
C GLU A 305 32.68 -17.05 -8.49
N PRO A 306 33.65 -16.98 -7.56
CA PRO A 306 33.89 -15.78 -6.73
C PRO A 306 34.22 -14.51 -7.54
N GLN A 307 34.80 -14.67 -8.75
CA GLN A 307 35.14 -13.55 -9.62
C GLN A 307 33.91 -12.85 -10.20
N ASN A 308 32.79 -13.57 -10.33
CA ASN A 308 31.54 -13.04 -10.88
C ASN A 308 30.85 -12.07 -9.93
N LEU A 309 31.05 -12.15 -8.61
CA LEU A 309 30.37 -11.27 -7.67
C LEU A 309 30.69 -9.78 -7.93
N VAL A 310 31.97 -9.45 -8.15
CA VAL A 310 32.36 -8.06 -8.44
C VAL A 310 31.76 -7.59 -9.76
N PHE A 311 31.78 -8.46 -10.79
CA PHE A 311 31.13 -8.18 -12.07
C PHE A 311 29.63 -7.90 -11.89
N LEU A 312 28.90 -8.75 -11.16
CA LEU A 312 27.47 -8.58 -10.92
C LEU A 312 27.12 -7.31 -10.13
N ILE A 313 27.95 -6.94 -9.15
CA ILE A 313 27.81 -5.66 -8.43
C ILE A 313 27.96 -4.49 -9.39
N VAL A 314 28.99 -4.48 -10.24
CA VAL A 314 29.20 -3.43 -11.23
C VAL A 314 28.04 -3.37 -12.21
N VAL A 315 27.58 -4.51 -12.72
CA VAL A 315 26.43 -4.62 -13.63
C VAL A 315 25.16 -4.07 -12.96
N ALA A 316 24.90 -4.41 -11.69
CA ALA A 316 23.75 -3.90 -10.95
C ALA A 316 23.76 -2.36 -10.85
N PHE A 317 24.94 -1.76 -10.53
CA PHE A 317 25.08 -0.30 -10.49
C PHE A 317 24.91 0.35 -11.87
N LEU A 318 25.45 -0.27 -12.93
CA LEU A 318 25.26 0.23 -14.30
C LEU A 318 23.80 0.18 -14.75
N ILE A 319 23.09 -0.89 -14.41
CA ILE A 319 21.65 -1.03 -14.69
C ILE A 319 20.85 0.01 -13.90
N ALA A 320 21.16 0.19 -12.60
CA ALA A 320 20.54 1.21 -11.77
C ALA A 320 20.71 2.60 -12.37
N PHE A 321 21.93 2.93 -12.77
CA PHE A 321 22.24 4.20 -13.40
C PHE A 321 21.49 4.39 -14.72
N ALA A 322 21.42 3.35 -15.55
CA ALA A 322 20.66 3.40 -16.81
C ALA A 322 19.16 3.65 -16.55
N ILE A 323 18.55 2.91 -15.63
CA ILE A 323 17.12 3.08 -15.29
C ILE A 323 16.84 4.50 -14.78
N TYR A 324 17.68 5.03 -13.88
CA TYR A 324 17.51 6.39 -13.37
C TYR A 324 17.68 7.44 -14.46
N ILE A 325 18.63 7.27 -15.40
CA ILE A 325 18.78 8.16 -16.56
C ILE A 325 17.54 8.09 -17.47
N PHE A 326 17.07 6.89 -17.82
CA PHE A 326 15.88 6.72 -18.64
C PHE A 326 14.67 7.41 -18.00
N ARG A 327 14.44 7.19 -16.71
CA ARG A 327 13.33 7.80 -15.96
C ARG A 327 13.48 9.33 -15.88
N PHE A 328 14.70 9.84 -15.60
CA PHE A 328 14.97 11.26 -15.55
C PHE A 328 14.69 11.94 -16.89
N ILE A 329 15.24 11.39 -18.00
CA ILE A 329 15.04 11.93 -19.35
C ILE A 329 13.56 11.89 -19.71
N TRP A 330 12.87 10.78 -19.40
CA TRP A 330 11.46 10.60 -19.67
C TRP A 330 10.61 11.67 -18.98
N VAL A 331 10.76 11.82 -17.68
CA VAL A 331 10.03 12.85 -16.92
C VAL A 331 10.43 14.24 -17.39
N TYR A 332 11.72 14.50 -17.60
CA TYR A 332 12.20 15.80 -18.06
C TYR A 332 11.64 16.19 -19.42
N VAL A 333 11.47 15.26 -20.35
CA VAL A 333 10.99 15.54 -21.71
C VAL A 333 9.46 15.66 -21.74
N TRP A 334 8.76 14.67 -21.20
CA TRP A 334 7.32 14.53 -21.41
C TRP A 334 6.45 15.29 -20.41
N PHE A 335 6.98 15.66 -19.23
CA PHE A 335 6.21 16.32 -18.18
C PHE A 335 6.24 17.86 -18.26
N LYS A 336 6.71 18.45 -19.34
CA LYS A 336 6.75 19.90 -19.52
C LYS A 336 5.37 20.55 -19.39
N ASP A 337 4.36 19.98 -20.05
CA ASP A 337 3.02 20.57 -20.12
C ASP A 337 2.17 20.29 -18.87
N PHE A 338 2.51 19.24 -18.11
CA PHE A 338 1.83 18.92 -16.85
C PHE A 338 2.35 19.73 -15.67
N TYR A 339 3.59 20.15 -15.78
CA TYR A 339 4.27 20.93 -14.77
C TYR A 339 3.86 22.41 -14.77
N TYR A 340 3.50 22.94 -15.95
CA TYR A 340 2.92 24.25 -16.15
C TYR A 340 1.49 24.09 -16.69
N PRO A 341 0.47 23.86 -15.82
CA PRO A 341 -0.90 23.87 -16.30
C PRO A 341 -1.18 25.25 -16.90
N LYS A 342 -1.71 25.27 -18.13
CA LYS A 342 -2.01 26.50 -18.88
C LYS A 342 -2.98 27.45 -18.17
N ASN A 343 -3.64 26.98 -17.11
CA ASN A 343 -4.58 27.73 -16.26
C ASN A 343 -4.02 27.91 -14.84
N VAL A 344 -2.81 28.41 -14.73
CA VAL A 344 -2.22 28.76 -13.40
C VAL A 344 -3.08 29.76 -12.63
N GLU A 345 -3.84 30.62 -13.33
CA GLU A 345 -4.76 31.59 -12.72
C GLU A 345 -5.96 30.97 -11.97
N ALA A 346 -6.35 29.72 -12.29
CA ALA A 346 -7.47 29.06 -11.63
C ALA A 346 -7.07 28.27 -10.35
N TYR A 347 -5.78 28.16 -10.05
CA TYR A 347 -5.24 27.40 -8.90
C TYR A 347 -4.40 28.24 -7.96
N LEU A 348 -4.28 29.52 -8.20
CA LEU A 348 -3.79 30.49 -7.22
C LEU A 348 -4.97 30.85 -6.30
N ASP A 349 -5.35 29.94 -5.41
CA ASP A 349 -5.86 30.37 -4.12
C ASP A 349 -4.75 31.18 -3.49
N GLU A 350 -5.04 32.44 -3.16
CA GLU A 350 -4.14 33.55 -2.88
C GLU A 350 -3.19 33.38 -1.67
N GLU A 351 -3.01 32.15 -1.11
CA GLU A 351 -2.33 31.95 0.16
C GLU A 351 -1.13 30.97 0.16
N GLU A 352 -0.83 30.25 -0.90
CA GLU A 352 0.39 29.43 -0.97
C GLU A 352 1.32 29.86 -2.10
N GLU A 353 2.18 30.85 -1.84
CA GLU A 353 3.35 31.23 -2.65
C GLU A 353 4.47 30.17 -2.63
N THR A 354 4.19 28.92 -2.83
CA THR A 354 5.27 27.97 -3.15
C THR A 354 5.45 27.92 -4.66
N GLN A 355 6.44 28.69 -5.14
CA GLN A 355 6.85 28.61 -6.55
C GLN A 355 7.12 27.16 -6.92
N PRO A 356 6.56 26.68 -8.04
CA PRO A 356 6.79 25.32 -8.50
C PRO A 356 8.31 25.05 -8.62
N PRO A 357 8.82 23.88 -8.21
CA PRO A 357 10.24 23.58 -8.31
C PRO A 357 10.68 23.62 -9.76
N LYS A 358 11.94 23.94 -10.04
CA LYS A 358 12.51 23.93 -11.40
C LYS A 358 12.27 22.55 -12.04
N ARG A 359 11.98 22.51 -13.36
CA ARG A 359 11.72 21.26 -14.11
C ARG A 359 12.74 20.16 -13.87
N SER A 360 14.03 20.49 -13.80
CA SER A 360 15.10 19.52 -13.50
C SER A 360 14.98 18.96 -12.07
N ARG A 361 14.62 19.80 -11.09
CA ARG A 361 14.40 19.36 -9.71
C ARG A 361 13.18 18.45 -9.60
N TYR A 362 12.10 18.80 -10.30
CA TYR A 362 10.92 17.94 -10.37
C TYR A 362 11.25 16.57 -10.97
N ALA A 363 11.92 16.55 -12.15
CA ALA A 363 12.33 15.31 -12.80
C ALA A 363 13.25 14.48 -11.90
N PHE A 364 14.16 15.11 -11.16
CA PHE A 364 15.04 14.43 -10.23
C PHE A 364 14.30 13.82 -9.04
N ILE A 365 13.34 14.55 -8.44
CA ILE A 365 12.49 14.02 -7.36
C ILE A 365 11.69 12.82 -7.87
N MET A 366 11.00 12.95 -9.01
CA MET A 366 10.21 11.86 -9.60
C MET A 366 11.06 10.64 -9.97
N THR A 367 12.33 10.87 -10.33
CA THR A 367 13.29 9.79 -10.61
C THR A 367 13.62 9.02 -9.34
N LEU A 368 13.94 9.70 -8.25
CA LEU A 368 14.24 9.08 -6.96
C LEU A 368 13.02 8.40 -6.32
N CYS A 369 11.81 8.86 -6.64
CA CYS A 369 10.57 8.19 -6.25
C CYS A 369 10.33 6.88 -7.02
N GLY A 370 11.12 6.52 -8.02
CA GLY A 370 11.09 5.22 -8.67
C GLY A 370 11.77 4.15 -7.81
N ILE A 371 11.21 3.85 -6.65
CA ILE A 371 11.71 2.84 -5.72
C ILE A 371 11.21 1.48 -6.16
N HIS A 372 12.09 0.50 -6.28
CA HIS A 372 11.72 -0.88 -6.56
C HIS A 372 11.33 -1.58 -5.25
N GLY A 373 10.24 -2.33 -5.29
CA GLY A 373 9.65 -2.91 -4.09
C GLY A 373 9.45 -4.42 -4.18
N THR A 374 8.38 -4.84 -3.52
CA THR A 374 8.01 -6.25 -3.33
C THR A 374 7.71 -6.98 -4.64
N ILE A 375 7.12 -6.30 -5.63
CA ILE A 375 6.74 -6.91 -6.91
C ILE A 375 7.96 -7.25 -7.76
N SER A 376 8.96 -6.36 -7.83
CA SER A 376 10.22 -6.64 -8.53
C SER A 376 10.91 -7.90 -7.99
N LEU A 377 10.99 -8.02 -6.66
CA LEU A 377 11.56 -9.21 -6.05
C LEU A 377 10.74 -10.46 -6.33
N SER A 378 9.42 -10.33 -6.20
CA SER A 378 8.50 -11.44 -6.44
C SER A 378 8.65 -12.01 -7.85
N MET A 379 8.75 -11.13 -8.85
CA MET A 379 9.02 -11.53 -10.23
C MET A 379 10.38 -12.21 -10.38
N ALA A 380 11.43 -11.69 -9.73
CA ALA A 380 12.75 -12.30 -9.77
C ALA A 380 12.76 -13.73 -9.20
N LEU A 381 12.02 -13.96 -8.13
CA LEU A 381 11.86 -15.28 -7.53
C LEU A 381 11.13 -16.28 -8.45
N THR A 382 10.30 -15.78 -9.38
CA THR A 382 9.58 -16.63 -10.36
C THR A 382 10.38 -16.97 -11.62
N LEU A 383 11.66 -16.53 -11.72
CA LEU A 383 12.54 -16.93 -12.82
C LEU A 383 12.66 -18.47 -12.91
N PRO A 384 12.56 -19.06 -14.12
CA PRO A 384 12.57 -20.51 -14.31
C PRO A 384 13.94 -21.10 -13.94
N PHE A 385 13.92 -22.33 -13.43
CA PHE A 385 15.13 -23.12 -13.19
C PHE A 385 15.60 -23.83 -14.46
N ILE A 386 14.68 -24.14 -15.38
CA ILE A 386 14.92 -24.92 -16.59
C ILE A 386 14.47 -24.10 -17.81
N ILE A 387 15.31 -24.08 -18.85
CA ILE A 387 15.09 -23.41 -20.13
C ILE A 387 15.30 -24.38 -21.29
N ASN A 388 14.81 -24.05 -22.49
CA ASN A 388 15.02 -24.82 -23.73
C ASN A 388 14.73 -26.34 -23.58
N GLY A 389 13.65 -26.69 -22.87
CA GLY A 389 13.16 -28.05 -22.75
C GLY A 389 13.86 -28.95 -21.73
N ASN A 390 15.12 -28.70 -21.32
CA ASN A 390 15.76 -29.47 -20.24
C ASN A 390 17.15 -28.91 -19.79
N GLN A 391 17.49 -27.69 -20.14
CA GLN A 391 18.75 -27.09 -19.72
C GLN A 391 18.57 -26.29 -18.44
N ASN A 392 19.49 -26.41 -17.49
CA ASN A 392 19.49 -25.52 -16.31
C ASN A 392 19.73 -24.08 -16.75
N PHE A 393 19.06 -23.15 -16.11
CA PHE A 393 19.29 -21.73 -16.32
C PHE A 393 20.36 -21.23 -15.34
N ASP A 394 21.62 -21.29 -15.74
CA ASP A 394 22.78 -21.01 -14.88
C ASP A 394 22.78 -19.56 -14.35
N HIS A 395 22.23 -18.60 -15.12
CA HIS A 395 22.18 -17.18 -14.73
C HIS A 395 20.98 -16.80 -13.83
N ARG A 396 20.17 -17.77 -13.39
CA ARG A 396 19.01 -17.46 -12.54
C ARG A 396 19.40 -16.73 -11.26
N ASN A 397 20.40 -17.22 -10.56
CA ASN A 397 20.88 -16.64 -9.31
C ASN A 397 21.56 -15.28 -9.51
N ASP A 398 22.25 -15.10 -10.64
CA ASP A 398 22.83 -13.82 -11.03
C ASP A 398 21.75 -12.75 -11.22
N LEU A 399 20.65 -13.08 -11.92
CA LEU A 399 19.54 -12.16 -12.12
C LEU A 399 18.78 -11.88 -10.83
N LEU A 400 18.60 -12.88 -9.97
CA LEU A 400 18.00 -12.70 -8.66
C LEU A 400 18.85 -11.78 -7.78
N PHE A 401 20.19 -11.93 -7.82
CA PHE A 401 21.10 -11.03 -7.14
C PHE A 401 20.98 -9.58 -7.65
N ILE A 402 20.99 -9.39 -8.99
CA ILE A 402 20.84 -8.04 -9.59
C ILE A 402 19.52 -7.40 -9.19
N ALA A 403 18.40 -8.14 -9.25
CA ALA A 403 17.09 -7.63 -8.84
C ALA A 403 17.08 -7.22 -7.36
N SER A 404 17.66 -8.05 -6.49
CA SER A 404 17.78 -7.80 -5.06
C SER A 404 18.63 -6.57 -4.76
N MET A 405 19.79 -6.46 -5.43
CA MET A 405 20.66 -5.28 -5.32
C MET A 405 19.98 -4.01 -5.79
N MET A 406 19.16 -4.11 -6.86
CA MET A 406 18.40 -2.95 -7.37
C MET A 406 17.37 -2.45 -6.37
N VAL A 407 16.64 -3.35 -5.69
CA VAL A 407 15.73 -2.98 -4.60
C VAL A 407 16.47 -2.26 -3.49
N LEU A 408 17.62 -2.80 -3.04
CA LEU A 408 18.44 -2.18 -2.00
C LEU A 408 19.00 -0.81 -2.43
N ILE A 409 19.56 -0.70 -3.64
CA ILE A 409 20.09 0.56 -4.18
C ILE A 409 19.00 1.63 -4.23
N SER A 410 17.82 1.29 -4.74
CA SER A 410 16.71 2.24 -4.86
C SER A 410 16.19 2.73 -3.51
N LEU A 411 16.03 1.83 -2.54
CA LEU A 411 15.65 2.18 -1.17
C LEU A 411 16.69 3.07 -0.49
N ILE A 412 17.99 2.72 -0.58
CA ILE A 412 19.07 3.48 0.03
C ILE A 412 19.15 4.88 -0.59
N PHE A 413 19.14 5.00 -1.92
CA PHE A 413 19.22 6.29 -2.59
C PHE A 413 18.02 7.18 -2.27
N ALA A 414 16.83 6.63 -2.29
CA ALA A 414 15.62 7.37 -1.90
C ALA A 414 15.71 7.86 -0.44
N GLN A 415 16.06 6.99 0.50
CA GLN A 415 16.19 7.33 1.91
C GLN A 415 17.28 8.37 2.17
N MET A 416 18.40 8.28 1.46
CA MET A 416 19.51 9.22 1.65
C MET A 416 19.27 10.58 1.00
N ILE A 417 18.56 10.65 -0.14
CA ILE A 417 18.52 11.88 -0.95
C ILE A 417 17.18 12.59 -0.82
N LEU A 418 16.04 11.87 -0.87
CA LEU A 418 14.70 12.50 -0.86
C LEU A 418 14.47 13.41 0.36
N PRO A 419 14.81 13.03 1.61
CA PRO A 419 14.59 13.90 2.76
C PRO A 419 15.33 15.23 2.71
N PHE A 420 16.44 15.32 1.96
CA PHE A 420 17.24 16.56 1.84
C PHE A 420 16.76 17.48 0.71
N ILE A 421 16.18 16.91 -0.35
CA ILE A 421 15.73 17.68 -1.51
C ILE A 421 14.25 18.05 -1.45
N THR A 422 13.46 17.34 -0.65
CA THR A 422 12.05 17.65 -0.41
C THR A 422 11.92 18.56 0.82
N PRO A 423 11.20 19.67 0.72
CA PRO A 423 10.97 20.53 1.87
C PRO A 423 10.24 19.74 2.96
N SER A 424 10.60 19.99 4.23
CA SER A 424 9.80 19.49 5.34
C SER A 424 8.43 20.14 5.25
N GLU A 425 7.42 19.39 5.60
CA GLU A 425 6.12 19.94 5.87
C GLU A 425 6.34 20.95 7.01
N GLN A 426 6.58 22.22 6.65
CA GLN A 426 6.45 23.27 7.63
C GLN A 426 5.02 23.11 8.09
N GLN A 427 4.83 22.85 9.39
CA GLN A 427 3.55 23.18 10.01
C GLN A 427 3.29 24.58 9.51
N SER A 428 2.45 24.69 8.50
CA SER A 428 2.02 25.99 8.01
C SER A 428 1.50 26.62 9.28
N HIS A 429 2.15 27.70 9.73
CA HIS A 429 1.52 28.62 10.64
C HIS A 429 0.39 29.26 9.85
N PHE A 430 -0.55 28.41 9.46
CA PHE A 430 -1.85 28.84 9.00
C PHE A 430 -2.38 29.64 10.18
N LYS A 431 -2.52 30.95 10.02
CA LYS A 431 -3.26 31.79 10.95
C LYS A 431 -4.74 31.40 11.01
N GLY A 432 -5.12 30.32 10.33
CA GLY A 432 -6.41 29.67 10.37
C GLY A 432 -6.49 28.63 11.49
N MET A 433 -7.69 28.31 11.93
CA MET A 433 -7.95 27.26 12.91
C MET A 433 -7.44 25.91 12.40
N SER A 434 -6.85 25.09 13.27
CA SER A 434 -6.58 23.68 12.95
C SER A 434 -7.89 22.97 12.54
N TYR A 435 -7.82 21.87 11.81
CA TYR A 435 -9.01 21.08 11.47
C TYR A 435 -9.86 20.76 12.71
N GLN A 436 -9.22 20.39 13.81
CA GLN A 436 -9.88 20.12 15.08
C GLN A 436 -10.53 21.37 15.67
N SER A 437 -9.80 22.48 15.73
CA SER A 437 -10.34 23.75 16.22
C SER A 437 -11.48 24.27 15.33
N ALA A 438 -11.39 24.10 14.01
CA ALA A 438 -12.47 24.42 13.08
C ALA A 438 -13.71 23.52 13.31
N LYS A 439 -13.50 22.23 13.56
CA LYS A 439 -14.58 21.29 13.86
C LYS A 439 -15.24 21.60 15.19
N ILE A 440 -14.47 21.93 16.23
CA ILE A 440 -14.98 22.40 17.52
C ILE A 440 -15.81 23.67 17.32
N PHE A 441 -15.30 24.64 16.56
CA PHE A 441 -16.03 25.89 16.27
C PHE A 441 -17.35 25.63 15.53
N MET A 442 -17.35 24.76 14.52
CA MET A 442 -18.57 24.37 13.80
C MET A 442 -19.60 23.73 14.72
N ILE A 443 -19.19 22.80 15.57
CA ILE A 443 -20.09 22.10 16.52
C ILE A 443 -20.65 23.09 17.54
N GLN A 444 -19.82 24.00 18.09
CA GLN A 444 -20.29 25.06 18.98
C GLN A 444 -21.32 25.96 18.31
N HIS A 445 -21.11 26.29 17.02
CA HIS A 445 -22.07 27.10 16.28
C HIS A 445 -23.38 26.36 16.03
N VAL A 446 -23.34 25.06 15.71
CA VAL A 446 -24.54 24.21 15.56
C VAL A 446 -25.31 24.14 16.87
N ILE A 447 -24.63 23.89 18.00
CA ILE A 447 -25.27 23.86 19.34
C ILE A 447 -25.96 25.18 19.63
N ARG A 448 -25.29 26.31 19.35
CA ARG A 448 -25.85 27.65 19.55
C ARG A 448 -27.11 27.87 18.71
N THR A 449 -27.04 27.57 17.41
CA THR A 449 -28.18 27.73 16.49
C THR A 449 -29.35 26.82 16.86
N LEU A 450 -29.10 25.58 17.29
CA LEU A 450 -30.15 24.66 17.74
C LEU A 450 -30.79 25.15 19.04
N LYS A 451 -30.04 25.73 19.99
CA LYS A 451 -30.61 26.33 21.20
C LYS A 451 -31.51 27.53 20.87
N GLU A 452 -31.06 28.42 20.00
CA GLU A 452 -31.84 29.59 19.57
C GLU A 452 -33.17 29.16 18.88
N LYS A 453 -33.11 28.08 18.06
CA LYS A 453 -34.32 27.48 17.44
C LYS A 453 -35.22 26.77 18.44
N ALA A 454 -34.68 26.12 19.44
CA ALA A 454 -35.44 25.47 20.49
C ALA A 454 -36.24 26.49 21.34
N ASP A 455 -35.67 27.68 21.54
CA ASP A 455 -36.35 28.75 22.23
C ASP A 455 -37.55 29.33 21.42
N THR A 456 -37.45 29.31 20.09
CA THR A 456 -38.46 29.81 19.18
C THR A 456 -39.54 28.80 18.80
N HIS A 457 -39.23 27.51 18.77
CA HIS A 457 -40.16 26.43 18.35
C HIS A 457 -40.31 25.41 19.48
N LYS A 458 -41.21 25.65 20.40
CA LYS A 458 -41.44 24.80 21.59
C LYS A 458 -42.09 23.44 21.29
N ASP A 459 -42.58 23.22 20.07
CA ASP A 459 -43.27 22.01 19.67
C ASP A 459 -42.36 20.86 19.25
N ILE A 460 -41.04 21.13 19.11
CA ILE A 460 -40.04 20.16 18.67
C ILE A 460 -39.06 19.88 19.82
N ASP A 461 -38.81 18.60 20.13
CA ASP A 461 -37.83 18.22 21.12
C ASP A 461 -36.42 18.18 20.50
N TYR A 462 -35.64 19.25 20.73
CA TYR A 462 -34.26 19.37 20.26
C TYR A 462 -33.23 18.64 21.13
N ARG A 463 -33.62 18.15 22.32
CA ARG A 463 -32.69 17.54 23.31
C ARG A 463 -31.89 16.35 22.78
N PRO A 464 -32.45 15.38 22.02
CA PRO A 464 -31.68 14.26 21.51
C PRO A 464 -30.51 14.68 20.60
N ILE A 465 -30.77 15.64 19.71
CA ILE A 465 -29.76 16.15 18.78
C ILE A 465 -28.72 17.03 19.52
N LEU A 466 -29.16 17.88 20.41
CA LEU A 466 -28.26 18.69 21.24
C LEU A 466 -27.30 17.81 22.06
N ASN A 467 -27.81 16.74 22.68
CA ASN A 467 -26.98 15.81 23.45
C ASN A 467 -25.93 15.12 22.56
N GLN A 468 -26.29 14.75 21.34
CA GLN A 468 -25.34 14.18 20.39
C GLN A 468 -24.18 15.14 20.10
N TYR A 469 -24.47 16.40 19.77
CA TYR A 469 -23.45 17.41 19.51
C TYR A 469 -22.65 17.79 20.76
N PHE A 470 -23.25 17.78 21.96
CA PHE A 470 -22.52 17.99 23.21
C PHE A 470 -21.53 16.87 23.48
N ASN A 471 -21.89 15.61 23.23
CA ASN A 471 -21.00 14.47 23.39
C ASN A 471 -19.83 14.54 22.39
N GLU A 472 -20.12 14.89 21.11
CA GLU A 472 -19.08 15.06 20.10
C GLU A 472 -18.14 16.22 20.45
N LEU A 473 -18.66 17.34 20.98
CA LEU A 473 -17.85 18.47 21.43
C LEU A 473 -16.93 18.10 22.59
N SER A 474 -17.47 17.39 23.58
CA SER A 474 -16.69 16.91 24.74
C SER A 474 -15.55 16.00 24.31
N PHE A 475 -15.82 15.07 23.39
CA PHE A 475 -14.81 14.16 22.85
C PHE A 475 -13.68 14.91 22.14
N LEU A 476 -14.00 15.92 21.33
CA LEU A 476 -13.01 16.72 20.60
C LEU A 476 -12.18 17.62 21.54
N ILE A 477 -12.78 18.18 22.57
CA ILE A 477 -12.07 19.00 23.58
C ILE A 477 -11.12 18.11 24.42
N ASP A 478 -11.55 16.92 24.77
CA ASP A 478 -10.71 15.93 25.47
C ASP A 478 -9.47 15.53 24.63
N MET A 479 -9.60 15.47 23.30
CA MET A 479 -8.48 15.22 22.41
C MET A 479 -7.49 16.39 22.27
N GLU A 480 -7.92 17.63 22.54
CA GLU A 480 -7.11 18.85 22.41
C GLU A 480 -6.42 19.23 23.75
N SER A 481 -6.85 18.67 24.88
CA SER A 481 -6.28 18.98 26.20
C SER A 481 -4.86 18.41 26.35
N ASP A 482 -3.91 19.31 26.53
CA ASP A 482 -2.48 19.07 26.70
C ASP A 482 -2.19 18.23 27.96
N ASP A 483 -1.12 17.45 27.96
CA ASP A 483 -0.67 16.42 28.92
C ASP A 483 -0.65 16.85 30.42
N LYS A 484 -0.76 18.13 30.73
CA LYS A 484 -0.73 18.61 32.12
C LYS A 484 -2.02 18.40 32.91
N ASN A 485 -3.16 18.30 32.24
CA ASN A 485 -4.46 18.08 32.89
C ASN A 485 -4.89 16.60 32.94
N THR A 486 -4.17 15.73 32.26
CA THR A 486 -4.56 14.31 32.07
C THR A 486 -4.65 13.56 33.40
N LYS A 487 -3.73 13.80 34.34
CA LYS A 487 -3.73 13.13 35.66
C LYS A 487 -4.91 13.54 36.54
N GLU A 488 -5.30 14.81 36.50
CA GLU A 488 -6.42 15.31 37.29
C GLU A 488 -7.77 14.90 36.67
N LEU A 489 -7.85 14.85 35.36
CA LEU A 489 -8.98 14.31 34.61
C LEU A 489 -9.17 12.79 34.87
N HIS A 490 -8.10 12.01 34.89
CA HIS A 490 -8.16 10.60 35.29
C HIS A 490 -8.69 10.44 36.71
N ARG A 491 -8.19 11.23 37.64
CA ARG A 491 -8.66 11.17 39.03
C ARG A 491 -10.15 11.53 39.17
N LEU A 492 -10.63 12.52 38.41
CA LEU A 492 -12.04 12.88 38.39
C LEU A 492 -12.92 11.82 37.74
N ARG A 493 -12.39 11.10 36.74
CA ARG A 493 -13.06 9.96 36.11
C ARG A 493 -13.17 8.78 37.08
N ASP A 494 -12.11 8.45 37.79
CA ASP A 494 -12.12 7.40 38.79
C ASP A 494 -13.17 7.68 39.88
N ILE A 495 -13.25 8.93 40.36
CA ILE A 495 -14.28 9.35 41.32
C ILE A 495 -15.70 9.21 40.73
N ALA A 496 -15.90 9.58 39.45
CA ALA A 496 -17.20 9.46 38.79
C ALA A 496 -17.62 7.97 38.65
N GLU A 497 -16.69 7.11 38.29
CA GLU A 497 -16.89 5.65 38.15
C GLU A 497 -17.22 4.98 39.48
N ASP A 498 -16.56 5.41 40.57
CA ASP A 498 -16.86 4.97 41.93
C ASP A 498 -18.29 5.37 42.33
N VAL A 499 -18.69 6.61 42.07
CA VAL A 499 -20.05 7.11 42.39
C VAL A 499 -21.11 6.41 41.52
N GLU A 500 -20.85 6.14 40.26
CA GLU A 500 -21.75 5.36 39.38
C GLU A 500 -21.92 3.93 39.93
N THR A 501 -20.84 3.30 40.34
CA THR A 501 -20.84 1.94 40.90
C THR A 501 -21.60 1.87 42.21
N GLU A 502 -21.38 2.83 43.11
CA GLU A 502 -22.12 2.92 44.39
C GLU A 502 -23.61 3.16 44.15
N THR A 503 -23.93 4.08 43.20
CA THR A 503 -25.34 4.36 42.86
C THR A 503 -26.02 3.14 42.27
N LEU A 504 -25.34 2.40 41.39
CA LEU A 504 -25.85 1.16 40.84
C LEU A 504 -26.12 0.10 41.92
N GLN A 505 -25.22 -0.04 42.88
CA GLN A 505 -25.42 -0.96 44.02
C GLN A 505 -26.60 -0.55 44.89
N GLN A 506 -26.84 0.76 45.10
CA GLN A 506 -28.00 1.27 45.84
C GLN A 506 -29.31 0.98 45.11
N LEU A 507 -29.34 1.17 43.77
CA LEU A 507 -30.51 0.87 42.96
C LEU A 507 -30.87 -0.63 42.95
N ILE A 508 -29.86 -1.50 43.00
CA ILE A 508 -30.06 -2.95 43.17
C ILE A 508 -30.65 -3.28 44.54
N LYS A 509 -30.10 -2.70 45.62
CA LYS A 509 -30.59 -2.90 46.97
C LYS A 509 -32.02 -2.40 47.15
N GLN A 510 -32.45 -1.41 46.39
CA GLN A 510 -33.81 -0.86 46.38
C GLN A 510 -34.74 -1.60 45.41
N GLU A 511 -34.31 -2.71 44.79
CA GLU A 511 -35.06 -3.49 43.79
C GLU A 511 -35.60 -2.64 42.62
N ARG A 512 -34.95 -1.52 42.30
CA ARG A 512 -35.31 -0.64 41.20
C ARG A 512 -34.79 -1.07 39.84
N ILE A 513 -33.83 -1.98 39.80
CA ILE A 513 -33.21 -2.51 38.57
C ILE A 513 -33.19 -4.03 38.63
N THR A 514 -33.48 -4.67 37.49
CA THR A 514 -33.44 -6.13 37.39
C THR A 514 -32.00 -6.61 37.16
N LYS A 515 -31.74 -7.93 37.45
CA LYS A 515 -30.42 -8.55 37.15
C LYS A 515 -30.06 -8.50 35.65
N LYS A 516 -31.05 -8.43 34.79
CA LYS A 516 -30.86 -8.31 33.33
C LYS A 516 -30.37 -6.92 32.98
N ASP A 517 -31.00 -5.88 33.50
CA ASP A 517 -30.61 -4.49 33.29
C ASP A 517 -29.18 -4.22 33.78
N LEU A 518 -28.77 -4.88 34.88
CA LEU A 518 -27.41 -4.84 35.40
C LEU A 518 -26.38 -5.40 34.40
N SER A 519 -26.71 -6.53 33.77
CA SER A 519 -25.83 -7.13 32.74
C SER A 519 -25.69 -6.23 31.52
N ASP A 520 -26.79 -5.62 31.09
CA ASP A 520 -26.79 -4.72 29.92
C ASP A 520 -26.05 -3.40 30.26
N TYR A 521 -26.20 -2.87 31.46
CA TYR A 521 -25.47 -1.69 31.91
C TYR A 521 -23.96 -1.94 32.01
N ARG A 522 -23.51 -3.09 32.55
CA ARG A 522 -22.09 -3.46 32.56
C ARG A 522 -21.50 -3.56 31.16
N LYS A 523 -22.19 -4.16 30.22
CA LYS A 523 -21.76 -4.21 28.81
C LYS A 523 -21.58 -2.83 28.21
N VAL A 524 -22.50 -1.91 28.50
CA VAL A 524 -22.41 -0.53 28.01
C VAL A 524 -21.23 0.20 28.66
N MET A 525 -20.97 -0.02 29.96
CA MET A 525 -19.81 0.57 30.64
C MET A 525 -18.49 0.02 30.06
N GLU A 526 -18.36 -1.30 29.89
CA GLU A 526 -17.16 -1.93 29.29
C GLU A 526 -16.92 -1.43 27.87
N LEU A 527 -17.96 -1.29 27.05
CA LEU A 527 -17.86 -0.71 25.73
C LEU A 527 -17.42 0.75 25.76
N THR A 528 -17.99 1.54 26.67
CA THR A 528 -17.63 2.97 26.81
C THR A 528 -16.19 3.12 27.29
N GLN A 529 -15.72 2.26 28.17
CA GLN A 529 -14.35 2.24 28.69
C GLN A 529 -13.35 1.82 27.60
N SER A 530 -13.64 0.76 26.83
CA SER A 530 -12.79 0.34 25.72
C SER A 530 -12.72 1.37 24.58
N PHE A 531 -13.81 2.09 24.29
CA PHE A 531 -13.78 3.21 23.35
C PHE A 531 -12.93 4.40 23.85
N ARG A 532 -12.95 4.65 25.16
CA ARG A 532 -12.12 5.68 25.81
C ARG A 532 -10.63 5.30 25.83
N GLU A 533 -10.30 4.04 26.11
CA GLU A 533 -8.91 3.55 26.09
C GLU A 533 -8.31 3.52 24.67
N MET A 534 -9.08 3.17 23.64
CA MET A 534 -8.62 3.21 22.25
C MET A 534 -8.28 4.64 21.79
N SER A 535 -8.96 5.66 22.28
CA SER A 535 -8.66 7.06 21.95
C SER A 535 -7.33 7.57 22.53
N PHE A 536 -6.73 6.84 23.49
CA PHE A 536 -5.42 7.18 24.09
C PHE A 536 -4.24 6.41 23.47
N ILE A 537 -4.51 5.34 22.71
CA ILE A 537 -3.46 4.52 22.05
C ILE A 537 -3.04 5.14 20.71
N GLU A 538 -3.84 6.02 20.13
CA GLU A 538 -3.53 6.74 18.86
C GLU A 538 -2.73 8.05 19.06
N LYS A 539 -2.31 8.39 20.27
CA LYS A 539 -1.33 9.45 20.56
C LYS A 539 0.05 8.83 20.82
#